data_dc9a3b48b7987e156f70ddf4f325eb7f
#
_entry.id   dc9a3b48b7987e156f70ddf4f325eb7f
#
_cell.length_a   1.000
_cell.length_b   1.000
_cell.length_c   1.000
_cell.angle_alpha   90.00
_cell.angle_beta   90.00
_cell.angle_gamma   90.00
#
_symmetry.space_group_name_H-M   'P 1'
#
loop_
_entity.id
_entity.type
_entity.pdbx_description
1 polymer ?
#
loop_
_entity_poly.entity_id
_entity_poly.type
_entity_poly.pdbx_seq_one_letter_code
_entity_poly.pdbx_strand_id
1 'polypeptide(L)'
;PIYYVNDAPHIGHAYTTITADAVARWNRLLGRDVHFLTGTDEHGLKVQRAAEENNCSPIEWADQTVVRFQDAWRQLGISNDDFIRTSEQRHYSAVEKLLQACYDNGDVDLQTYEGLYCVSCEAYFGEGDLNNGNCPIHGRPVEHVTEENYFFKLSRYEQALKDWYETHPDFVVPVTKRNEALGFINQGLQDFSISRTSID
;
A
#
# COMPACT_ATOMS: atom_id res chain seq x y z
N PRO A 1 -0.05 -4.59 9.96
CA PRO A 1 -0.81 -3.61 9.18
C PRO A 1 -0.34 -2.19 9.48
N ILE A 2 -0.37 -1.31 8.46
CA ILE A 2 -0.16 0.13 8.58
C ILE A 2 -1.40 0.84 8.03
N TYR A 3 -1.69 2.03 8.52
CA TYR A 3 -2.96 2.71 8.27
C TYR A 3 -2.75 4.13 7.80
N TYR A 4 -3.57 4.60 6.85
CA TYR A 4 -3.62 6.02 6.49
C TYR A 4 -4.03 6.89 7.66
N VAL A 5 -3.35 8.02 7.80
CA VAL A 5 -3.63 9.02 8.86
C VAL A 5 -4.58 10.14 8.38
N ASN A 6 -5.45 9.83 7.45
CA ASN A 6 -6.43 10.80 6.95
C ASN A 6 -7.57 11.11 7.95
N ASP A 7 -7.76 10.27 8.97
CA ASP A 7 -8.74 10.46 10.04
C ASP A 7 -8.32 9.67 11.30
N ALA A 8 -9.10 9.80 12.38
CA ALA A 8 -8.93 9.04 13.61
C ALA A 8 -9.11 7.52 13.40
N PRO A 9 -8.44 6.67 14.21
CA PRO A 9 -8.67 5.24 14.16
C PRO A 9 -10.13 4.89 14.48
N HIS A 10 -10.66 3.90 13.77
CA HIS A 10 -12.01 3.39 13.95
C HIS A 10 -11.99 1.87 14.18
N ILE A 11 -13.18 1.29 14.42
CA ILE A 11 -13.31 -0.13 14.76
C ILE A 11 -12.74 -1.09 13.71
N GLY A 12 -12.72 -0.70 12.43
CA GLY A 12 -12.09 -1.49 11.36
C GLY A 12 -10.59 -1.63 11.56
N HIS A 13 -9.91 -0.55 11.92
CA HIS A 13 -8.49 -0.56 12.27
C HIS A 13 -8.23 -1.44 13.52
N ALA A 14 -9.07 -1.27 14.55
CA ALA A 14 -8.98 -2.08 15.77
C ALA A 14 -9.15 -3.57 15.48
N TYR A 15 -10.13 -3.95 14.67
CA TYR A 15 -10.37 -5.34 14.28
C TYR A 15 -9.15 -5.99 13.63
N THR A 16 -8.57 -5.32 12.65
CA THR A 16 -7.38 -5.82 11.95
C THR A 16 -6.17 -5.95 12.87
N THR A 17 -5.93 -4.93 13.71
CA THR A 17 -4.77 -4.93 14.63
C THR A 17 -4.91 -5.95 15.75
N ILE A 18 -6.11 -6.09 16.34
CA ILE A 18 -6.38 -7.12 17.37
C ILE A 18 -6.22 -8.52 16.78
N THR A 19 -6.68 -8.74 15.55
CA THR A 19 -6.50 -10.03 14.86
C THR A 19 -5.02 -10.35 14.66
N ALA A 20 -4.23 -9.38 14.20
CA ALA A 20 -2.79 -9.54 14.04
C ALA A 20 -2.08 -9.78 15.39
N ASP A 21 -2.49 -9.06 16.44
CA ASP A 21 -1.97 -9.24 17.80
C ASP A 21 -2.27 -10.63 18.37
N ALA A 22 -3.49 -11.13 18.15
CA ALA A 22 -3.85 -12.49 18.56
C ALA A 22 -2.96 -13.55 17.89
N VAL A 23 -2.69 -13.40 16.59
CA VAL A 23 -1.78 -14.28 15.85
C VAL A 23 -0.35 -14.18 16.35
N ALA A 24 0.14 -12.96 16.63
CA ALA A 24 1.47 -12.74 17.19
C ALA A 24 1.62 -13.39 18.56
N ARG A 25 0.67 -13.16 19.48
CA ARG A 25 0.65 -13.78 20.82
C ARG A 25 0.59 -15.29 20.74
N TRP A 26 -0.25 -15.84 19.87
CA TRP A 26 -0.34 -17.29 19.69
C TRP A 26 0.99 -17.90 19.25
N ASN A 27 1.67 -17.28 18.29
CA ASN A 27 2.96 -17.77 17.82
C ASN A 27 4.05 -17.64 18.88
N ARG A 28 4.04 -16.59 19.69
CA ARG A 28 4.96 -16.46 20.85
C ARG A 28 4.71 -17.55 21.89
N LEU A 29 3.45 -17.88 22.17
CA LEU A 29 3.10 -19.01 23.07
C LEU A 29 3.62 -20.35 22.55
N LEU A 30 3.72 -20.52 21.23
CA LEU A 30 4.32 -21.71 20.61
C LEU A 30 5.86 -21.67 20.58
N GLY A 31 6.49 -20.68 21.21
CA GLY A 31 7.94 -20.53 21.26
C GLY A 31 8.57 -20.08 19.94
N ARG A 32 7.79 -19.52 19.02
CA ARG A 32 8.30 -18.99 17.75
C ARG A 32 8.88 -17.60 17.94
N ASP A 33 9.91 -17.28 17.16
CA ASP A 33 10.41 -15.92 17.04
C ASP A 33 9.38 -15.07 16.25
N VAL A 34 8.89 -14.00 16.86
CA VAL A 34 7.81 -13.17 16.30
C VAL A 34 8.16 -11.70 16.43
N HIS A 35 8.23 -11.03 15.28
CA HIS A 35 8.30 -9.58 15.22
C HIS A 35 6.96 -9.03 14.69
N PHE A 36 6.22 -8.35 15.54
CA PHE A 36 4.94 -7.74 15.20
C PHE A 36 5.09 -6.24 14.92
N LEU A 37 5.11 -5.89 13.65
CA LEU A 37 5.17 -4.51 13.19
C LEU A 37 3.76 -3.99 12.88
N THR A 38 3.46 -2.79 13.36
CA THR A 38 2.33 -1.96 12.92
C THR A 38 2.81 -0.54 12.66
N GLY A 39 1.94 0.38 12.28
CA GLY A 39 2.34 1.75 12.00
C GLY A 39 1.33 2.56 11.22
N THR A 40 1.81 3.64 10.64
CA THR A 40 1.02 4.59 9.86
C THR A 40 1.59 4.79 8.47
N ASP A 41 0.68 4.90 7.48
CA ASP A 41 0.97 5.30 6.11
C ASP A 41 0.62 6.79 5.97
N GLU A 42 1.66 7.64 5.79
CA GLU A 42 1.58 9.07 6.00
C GLU A 42 1.71 9.89 4.71
N HIS A 43 1.70 9.23 3.55
CA HIS A 43 1.81 9.87 2.25
C HIS A 43 0.51 9.79 1.45
N GLY A 44 0.48 10.51 0.32
CA GLY A 44 -0.61 10.46 -0.64
C GLY A 44 -1.67 11.55 -0.46
N LEU A 45 -2.48 11.74 -1.51
CA LEU A 45 -3.48 12.81 -1.62
C LEU A 45 -4.51 12.82 -0.49
N LYS A 46 -4.81 11.68 0.12
CA LYS A 46 -5.79 11.61 1.22
C LYS A 46 -5.28 12.34 2.46
N VAL A 47 -4.00 12.13 2.79
CA VAL A 47 -3.36 12.79 3.94
C VAL A 47 -3.20 14.27 3.65
N GLN A 48 -2.80 14.64 2.44
CA GLN A 48 -2.68 16.03 2.02
C GLN A 48 -4.02 16.77 2.15
N ARG A 49 -5.11 16.22 1.59
CA ARG A 49 -6.44 16.83 1.68
C ARG A 49 -6.92 16.98 3.14
N ALA A 50 -6.67 15.97 3.97
CA ALA A 50 -7.00 16.07 5.39
C ALA A 50 -6.20 17.19 6.09
N ALA A 51 -4.93 17.36 5.75
CA ALA A 51 -4.10 18.46 6.25
C ALA A 51 -4.62 19.83 5.79
N GLU A 52 -4.96 19.98 4.49
CA GLU A 52 -5.54 21.21 3.93
C GLU A 52 -6.86 21.58 4.63
N GLU A 53 -7.76 20.61 4.83
CA GLU A 53 -9.04 20.82 5.55
C GLU A 53 -8.83 21.26 6.99
N ASN A 54 -7.70 20.90 7.60
CA ASN A 54 -7.34 21.28 8.97
C ASN A 54 -6.32 22.45 9.05
N ASN A 55 -6.02 23.09 7.91
CA ASN A 55 -5.13 24.26 7.82
C ASN A 55 -3.72 24.01 8.39
N CYS A 56 -3.14 22.84 8.15
CA CYS A 56 -1.78 22.49 8.55
C CYS A 56 -1.05 21.76 7.42
N SER A 57 0.26 21.57 7.57
CA SER A 57 1.03 20.77 6.62
C SER A 57 0.75 19.26 6.77
N PRO A 58 0.99 18.44 5.72
CA PRO A 58 0.80 16.99 5.81
C PRO A 58 1.55 16.34 6.98
N ILE A 59 2.77 16.78 7.25
CA ILE A 59 3.55 16.20 8.37
C ILE A 59 2.99 16.61 9.73
N GLU A 60 2.53 17.86 9.89
CA GLU A 60 1.90 18.30 11.14
C GLU A 60 0.59 17.54 11.39
N TRP A 61 -0.21 17.32 10.35
CA TRP A 61 -1.41 16.50 10.43
C TRP A 61 -1.08 15.04 10.81
N ALA A 62 -0.06 14.44 10.17
CA ALA A 62 0.39 13.10 10.49
C ALA A 62 0.87 13.00 11.95
N ASP A 63 1.67 13.96 12.43
CA ASP A 63 2.15 14.01 13.82
C ASP A 63 1.02 14.08 14.84
N GLN A 64 -0.04 14.82 14.55
CA GLN A 64 -1.21 14.90 15.43
C GLN A 64 -2.04 13.62 15.40
N THR A 65 -2.18 13.03 14.23
CA THR A 65 -3.06 11.86 14.03
C THR A 65 -2.42 10.57 14.49
N VAL A 66 -1.11 10.38 14.30
CA VAL A 66 -0.38 9.17 14.72
C VAL A 66 -0.52 8.90 16.22
N VAL A 67 -0.55 9.96 17.04
CA VAL A 67 -0.73 9.82 18.50
C VAL A 67 -2.05 9.13 18.84
N ARG A 68 -3.12 9.39 18.07
CA ARG A 68 -4.43 8.76 18.26
C ARG A 68 -4.38 7.26 18.00
N PHE A 69 -3.62 6.81 16.97
CA PHE A 69 -3.38 5.39 16.69
C PHE A 69 -2.58 4.73 17.80
N GLN A 70 -1.48 5.36 18.23
CA GLN A 70 -0.64 4.85 19.32
C GLN A 70 -1.41 4.73 20.63
N ASP A 71 -2.25 5.71 20.95
CA ASP A 71 -3.10 5.70 22.14
C ASP A 71 -4.16 4.59 22.06
N ALA A 72 -4.79 4.40 20.90
CA ALA A 72 -5.75 3.34 20.68
C ALA A 72 -5.10 1.96 20.86
N TRP A 73 -3.91 1.73 20.32
CA TRP A 73 -3.18 0.46 20.49
C TRP A 73 -2.76 0.22 21.94
N ARG A 74 -2.36 1.27 22.63
CA ARG A 74 -2.05 1.18 24.07
C ARG A 74 -3.27 0.80 24.90
N GLN A 75 -4.43 1.43 24.63
CA GLN A 75 -5.69 1.11 25.33
C GLN A 75 -6.18 -0.30 25.04
N LEU A 76 -5.99 -0.80 23.82
CA LEU A 76 -6.34 -2.16 23.41
C LEU A 76 -5.31 -3.21 23.87
N GLY A 77 -4.19 -2.78 24.47
CA GLY A 77 -3.14 -3.68 24.94
C GLY A 77 -2.43 -4.43 23.80
N ILE A 78 -2.31 -3.81 22.63
CA ILE A 78 -1.62 -4.37 21.47
C ILE A 78 -0.14 -4.60 21.79
N SER A 79 0.38 -5.78 21.47
CA SER A 79 1.74 -6.22 21.80
C SER A 79 2.72 -6.09 20.64
N ASN A 80 2.59 -5.03 19.85
CA ASN A 80 3.53 -4.77 18.77
C ASN A 80 4.94 -4.50 19.29
N ASP A 81 5.92 -5.05 18.58
CA ASP A 81 7.35 -4.87 18.89
C ASP A 81 7.87 -3.54 18.35
N ASP A 82 7.29 -3.07 17.23
CA ASP A 82 7.69 -1.84 16.58
C ASP A 82 6.48 -1.12 15.99
N PHE A 83 6.62 0.21 15.86
CA PHE A 83 5.66 1.08 15.21
C PHE A 83 6.39 1.92 14.17
N ILE A 84 6.13 1.68 12.88
CA ILE A 84 6.75 2.39 11.76
C ILE A 84 5.86 3.54 11.30
N ARG A 85 6.47 4.66 11.01
CA ARG A 85 5.86 5.76 10.25
C ARG A 85 6.53 5.82 8.88
N THR A 86 5.76 5.89 7.81
CA THR A 86 6.34 5.98 6.46
C THR A 86 7.08 7.29 6.21
N SER A 87 6.89 8.30 7.07
CA SER A 87 7.66 9.56 7.10
C SER A 87 9.00 9.48 7.85
N GLU A 88 9.33 8.35 8.49
CA GLU A 88 10.61 8.19 9.19
C GLU A 88 11.78 7.96 8.24
N GLN A 89 12.95 8.52 8.58
CA GLN A 89 14.17 8.34 7.80
C GLN A 89 14.56 6.87 7.60
N ARG A 90 14.32 6.01 8.60
CA ARG A 90 14.60 4.57 8.47
C ARG A 90 13.74 3.90 7.39
N HIS A 91 12.51 4.37 7.18
CA HIS A 91 11.65 3.91 6.10
C HIS A 91 12.18 4.39 4.73
N TYR A 92 12.46 5.69 4.60
CA TYR A 92 13.02 6.25 3.36
C TYR A 92 14.28 5.50 2.93
N SER A 93 15.21 5.29 3.84
CA SER A 93 16.47 4.60 3.54
C SER A 93 16.27 3.15 3.04
N ALA A 94 15.24 2.47 3.52
CA ALA A 94 14.91 1.12 3.06
C ALA A 94 14.26 1.15 1.66
N VAL A 95 13.32 2.08 1.44
CA VAL A 95 12.64 2.28 0.15
C VAL A 95 13.64 2.68 -0.93
N GLU A 96 14.52 3.66 -0.65
CA GLU A 96 15.56 4.10 -1.58
C GLU A 96 16.47 2.95 -2.03
N LYS A 97 16.92 2.12 -1.09
CA LYS A 97 17.76 0.95 -1.40
C LYS A 97 17.05 -0.05 -2.31
N LEU A 98 15.77 -0.34 -2.02
CA LEU A 98 14.98 -1.28 -2.82
C LEU A 98 14.74 -0.75 -4.22
N LEU A 99 14.28 0.50 -4.34
CA LEU A 99 13.99 1.12 -5.63
C LEU A 99 15.26 1.30 -6.45
N GLN A 100 16.39 1.68 -5.84
CA GLN A 100 17.67 1.77 -6.54
C GLN A 100 18.11 0.39 -7.08
N ALA A 101 17.96 -0.67 -6.30
CA ALA A 101 18.29 -2.02 -6.76
C ALA A 101 17.40 -2.45 -7.95
N CYS A 102 16.11 -2.14 -7.92
CA CYS A 102 15.20 -2.39 -9.05
C CYS A 102 15.59 -1.56 -10.27
N TYR A 103 15.96 -0.30 -10.09
CA TYR A 103 16.40 0.57 -11.18
C TYR A 103 17.73 0.06 -11.80
N ASP A 104 18.70 -0.27 -10.99
CA ASP A 104 20.01 -0.80 -11.45
C ASP A 104 19.86 -2.16 -12.18
N ASN A 105 18.84 -2.96 -11.81
CA ASN A 105 18.49 -4.21 -12.50
C ASN A 105 17.70 -3.97 -13.81
N GLY A 106 17.34 -2.72 -14.11
CA GLY A 106 16.57 -2.35 -15.31
C GLY A 106 15.08 -2.70 -15.22
N ASP A 107 14.56 -2.91 -14.01
CA ASP A 107 13.14 -3.21 -13.75
C ASP A 107 12.28 -1.96 -13.59
N VAL A 108 12.91 -0.79 -13.55
CA VAL A 108 12.26 0.50 -13.44
C VAL A 108 12.75 1.43 -14.53
N ASP A 109 11.84 2.14 -15.19
CA ASP A 109 12.17 3.22 -16.12
C ASP A 109 11.21 4.40 -15.99
N LEU A 110 11.66 5.57 -16.47
CA LEU A 110 10.84 6.78 -16.52
C LEU A 110 10.01 6.77 -17.80
N GLN A 111 8.71 6.94 -17.66
CA GLN A 111 7.77 6.99 -18.79
C GLN A 111 6.82 8.17 -18.62
N THR A 112 6.45 8.79 -19.73
CA THR A 112 5.32 9.72 -19.75
C THR A 112 4.04 8.91 -19.84
N TYR A 113 3.18 9.07 -18.85
CA TYR A 113 1.89 8.41 -18.80
C TYR A 113 0.76 9.43 -18.92
N GLU A 114 -0.19 9.11 -19.78
CA GLU A 114 -1.44 9.86 -19.93
C GLU A 114 -2.59 8.89 -19.64
N GLY A 115 -3.44 9.23 -18.68
CA GLY A 115 -4.51 8.31 -18.29
C GLY A 115 -5.57 8.94 -17.39
N LEU A 116 -6.59 8.13 -17.12
CA LEU A 116 -7.76 8.51 -16.33
C LEU A 116 -7.51 8.06 -14.87
N TYR A 117 -7.26 9.01 -14.00
CA TYR A 117 -6.86 8.78 -12.61
C TYR A 117 -8.04 8.91 -11.65
N CYS A 118 -8.22 7.91 -10.81
CA CYS A 118 -9.17 7.99 -9.69
C CYS A 118 -8.43 8.33 -8.40
N VAL A 119 -8.63 9.53 -7.89
CA VAL A 119 -8.01 10.00 -6.64
C VAL A 119 -8.35 9.11 -5.43
N SER A 120 -9.57 8.57 -5.38
CA SER A 120 -10.02 7.71 -4.27
C SER A 120 -9.40 6.32 -4.28
N CYS A 121 -9.11 5.76 -5.48
CA CYS A 121 -8.40 4.49 -5.64
C CYS A 121 -6.88 4.67 -5.61
N GLU A 122 -6.40 5.90 -5.86
CA GLU A 122 -5.00 6.19 -6.15
C GLU A 122 -4.46 5.34 -7.32
N ALA A 123 -5.30 5.14 -8.35
CA ALA A 123 -5.02 4.25 -9.48
C ALA A 123 -5.53 4.82 -10.80
N TYR A 124 -4.84 4.44 -11.88
CA TYR A 124 -5.25 4.73 -13.23
C TYR A 124 -6.22 3.67 -13.77
N PHE A 125 -7.11 4.10 -14.66
CA PHE A 125 -8.08 3.26 -15.35
C PHE A 125 -7.99 3.48 -16.86
N GLY A 126 -8.23 2.43 -17.63
CA GLY A 126 -8.50 2.54 -19.05
C GLY A 126 -9.92 3.08 -19.32
N GLU A 127 -10.16 3.68 -20.47
CA GLU A 127 -11.52 4.15 -20.83
C GLU A 127 -12.57 3.04 -20.76
N GLY A 128 -12.19 1.80 -21.12
CA GLY A 128 -13.05 0.62 -21.09
C GLY A 128 -13.38 0.12 -19.69
N ASP A 129 -12.62 0.52 -18.68
CA ASP A 129 -12.79 0.09 -17.29
C ASP A 129 -13.75 1.01 -16.51
N LEU A 130 -14.14 2.14 -17.11
CA LEU A 130 -14.98 3.13 -16.45
C LEU A 130 -16.47 2.82 -16.62
N ASN A 131 -17.24 3.14 -15.58
CA ASN A 131 -18.69 3.09 -15.64
C ASN A 131 -19.27 4.49 -15.94
N ASN A 132 -19.65 4.74 -17.19
CA ASN A 132 -20.14 6.05 -17.66
C ASN A 132 -19.17 7.21 -17.32
N GLY A 133 -17.87 7.02 -17.52
CA GLY A 133 -16.83 8.01 -17.23
C GLY A 133 -16.44 8.12 -15.75
N ASN A 134 -16.99 7.27 -14.90
CA ASN A 134 -16.71 7.24 -13.48
C ASN A 134 -15.92 5.99 -13.07
N CYS A 135 -15.17 6.12 -11.98
CA CYS A 135 -14.50 5.00 -11.35
C CYS A 135 -15.50 3.88 -10.97
N PRO A 136 -15.28 2.63 -11.38
CA PRO A 136 -16.21 1.53 -11.13
C PRO A 136 -16.34 1.17 -9.65
N ILE A 137 -15.34 1.53 -8.85
CA ILE A 137 -15.29 1.22 -7.40
C ILE A 137 -15.98 2.31 -6.59
N HIS A 138 -15.71 3.58 -6.88
CA HIS A 138 -16.17 4.72 -6.07
C HIS A 138 -17.33 5.51 -6.68
N GLY A 139 -17.69 5.24 -7.97
CA GLY A 139 -18.75 5.96 -8.68
C GLY A 139 -18.47 7.46 -8.90
N ARG A 140 -17.23 7.92 -8.70
CA ARG A 140 -16.81 9.32 -8.84
C ARG A 140 -16.12 9.54 -10.18
N PRO A 141 -16.19 10.76 -10.74
CA PRO A 141 -15.45 11.11 -11.95
C PRO A 141 -13.95 10.86 -11.79
N VAL A 142 -13.30 10.42 -12.85
CA VAL A 142 -11.85 10.32 -12.95
C VAL A 142 -11.27 11.59 -13.54
N GLU A 143 -10.03 11.90 -13.22
CA GLU A 143 -9.31 13.06 -13.72
C GLU A 143 -8.36 12.62 -14.86
N HIS A 144 -8.28 13.42 -15.93
CA HIS A 144 -7.30 13.18 -16.99
C HIS A 144 -5.97 13.78 -16.56
N VAL A 145 -4.96 12.93 -16.42
CA VAL A 145 -3.64 13.32 -15.91
C VAL A 145 -2.57 12.88 -16.89
N THR A 146 -1.62 13.78 -17.16
CA THR A 146 -0.39 13.49 -17.89
C THR A 146 0.78 13.72 -16.97
N GLU A 147 1.54 12.68 -16.67
CA GLU A 147 2.66 12.73 -15.73
C GLU A 147 3.87 11.97 -16.28
N GLU A 148 5.07 12.41 -15.89
CA GLU A 148 6.26 11.59 -15.99
C GLU A 148 6.43 10.79 -14.69
N ASN A 149 6.31 9.48 -14.78
CA ASN A 149 6.39 8.59 -13.65
C ASN A 149 7.39 7.47 -13.88
N TYR A 150 7.97 6.98 -12.79
CA TYR A 150 8.70 5.73 -12.81
C TYR A 150 7.72 4.55 -12.85
N PHE A 151 7.97 3.63 -13.77
CA PHE A 151 7.19 2.40 -13.95
C PHE A 151 8.02 1.18 -13.58
N PHE A 152 7.42 0.29 -12.79
CA PHE A 152 7.98 -1.03 -12.52
C PHE A 152 7.49 -2.02 -13.57
N LYS A 153 8.44 -2.75 -14.18
CA LYS A 153 8.20 -3.70 -15.29
C LYS A 153 7.70 -5.04 -14.76
N LEU A 154 6.50 -5.05 -14.15
CA LEU A 154 5.92 -6.26 -13.60
C LEU A 154 5.69 -7.34 -14.67
N SER A 155 5.41 -6.94 -15.92
CA SER A 155 5.23 -7.87 -17.04
C SER A 155 6.41 -8.81 -17.26
N ARG A 156 7.64 -8.38 -16.94
CA ARG A 156 8.87 -9.22 -17.04
C ARG A 156 8.86 -10.42 -16.10
N TYR A 157 8.11 -10.33 -15.01
CA TYR A 157 8.08 -11.33 -13.95
C TYR A 157 6.96 -12.36 -14.12
N GLU A 158 6.09 -12.22 -15.13
CA GLU A 158 4.92 -13.07 -15.31
C GLU A 158 5.28 -14.56 -15.35
N GLN A 159 6.24 -14.96 -16.19
CA GLN A 159 6.64 -16.37 -16.30
C GLN A 159 7.32 -16.84 -15.01
N ALA A 160 8.21 -16.06 -14.43
CA ALA A 160 8.89 -16.42 -13.20
C ALA A 160 7.90 -16.62 -12.03
N LEU A 161 6.83 -15.80 -11.97
CA LEU A 161 5.77 -15.98 -10.99
C LEU A 161 4.96 -17.26 -11.24
N LYS A 162 4.62 -17.57 -12.48
CA LYS A 162 3.94 -18.83 -12.83
C LYS A 162 4.75 -20.04 -12.39
N ASP A 163 6.04 -20.07 -12.74
CA ASP A 163 6.96 -21.16 -12.36
C ASP A 163 7.11 -21.24 -10.82
N TRP A 164 7.13 -20.12 -10.14
CA TRP A 164 7.20 -20.08 -8.66
C TRP A 164 5.95 -20.69 -8.03
N TYR A 165 4.76 -20.35 -8.51
CA TYR A 165 3.51 -20.90 -8.01
C TYR A 165 3.35 -22.39 -8.28
N GLU A 166 3.93 -22.91 -9.38
CA GLU A 166 3.96 -24.35 -9.68
C GLU A 166 4.86 -25.11 -8.72
N THR A 167 6.04 -24.56 -8.44
CA THR A 167 7.05 -25.21 -7.57
C THR A 167 6.80 -25.01 -6.08
N HIS A 168 5.97 -24.03 -5.71
CA HIS A 168 5.65 -23.68 -4.32
C HIS A 168 4.12 -23.62 -4.10
N PRO A 169 3.44 -24.78 -4.06
CA PRO A 169 1.97 -24.83 -4.02
C PRO A 169 1.36 -24.18 -2.78
N ASP A 170 2.11 -24.10 -1.68
CA ASP A 170 1.67 -23.49 -0.41
C ASP A 170 2.12 -22.02 -0.22
N PHE A 171 2.68 -21.41 -1.26
CA PHE A 171 3.13 -20.01 -1.23
C PHE A 171 2.00 -19.03 -0.93
N VAL A 172 0.81 -19.30 -1.47
CA VAL A 172 -0.40 -18.54 -1.17
C VAL A 172 -1.49 -19.48 -0.69
N VAL A 173 -1.99 -19.22 0.51
CA VAL A 173 -3.07 -19.98 1.15
C VAL A 173 -4.21 -19.04 1.58
N PRO A 174 -5.46 -19.49 1.58
CA PRO A 174 -5.98 -20.78 1.11
C PRO A 174 -5.94 -20.92 -0.43
N VAL A 175 -6.23 -22.11 -0.94
CA VAL A 175 -6.21 -22.40 -2.38
C VAL A 175 -7.10 -21.48 -3.22
N THR A 176 -8.19 -20.97 -2.66
CA THR A 176 -9.06 -19.98 -3.33
C THR A 176 -8.31 -18.69 -3.64
N LYS A 177 -7.48 -18.20 -2.71
CA LYS A 177 -6.66 -17.00 -2.91
C LYS A 177 -5.49 -17.26 -3.86
N ARG A 178 -4.91 -18.47 -3.83
CA ARG A 178 -3.93 -18.90 -4.82
C ARG A 178 -4.51 -18.87 -6.23
N ASN A 179 -5.70 -19.42 -6.41
CA ASN A 179 -6.36 -19.47 -7.72
C ASN A 179 -6.75 -18.07 -8.23
N GLU A 180 -7.18 -17.17 -7.33
CA GLU A 180 -7.45 -15.76 -7.64
C GLU A 180 -6.18 -15.05 -8.14
N ALA A 181 -5.08 -15.20 -7.43
CA ALA A 181 -3.78 -14.61 -7.83
C ALA A 181 -3.28 -15.18 -9.17
N LEU A 182 -3.34 -16.51 -9.37
CA LEU A 182 -2.98 -17.14 -10.64
C LEU A 182 -3.91 -16.70 -11.77
N GLY A 183 -5.20 -16.52 -11.51
CA GLY A 183 -6.15 -15.99 -12.48
C GLY A 183 -5.75 -14.59 -12.94
N PHE A 184 -5.33 -13.73 -12.01
CA PHE A 184 -4.82 -12.39 -12.32
C PHE A 184 -3.51 -12.46 -13.15
N ILE A 185 -2.55 -13.27 -12.74
CA ILE A 185 -1.28 -13.44 -13.47
C ILE A 185 -1.52 -13.95 -14.90
N ASN A 186 -2.46 -14.90 -15.07
CA ASN A 186 -2.76 -15.49 -16.38
C ASN A 186 -3.50 -14.57 -17.35
N GLN A 187 -4.06 -13.44 -16.88
CA GLN A 187 -4.64 -12.42 -17.75
C GLN A 187 -3.57 -11.53 -18.42
N GLY A 188 -2.31 -11.69 -18.03
CA GLY A 188 -1.18 -10.89 -18.47
C GLY A 188 -0.89 -9.74 -17.51
N LEU A 189 0.30 -9.74 -16.94
CA LEU A 189 0.75 -8.69 -16.02
C LEU A 189 1.09 -7.42 -16.79
N GLN A 190 0.67 -6.28 -16.28
CA GLN A 190 0.97 -4.97 -16.84
C GLN A 190 1.98 -4.23 -15.97
N ASP A 191 2.84 -3.45 -16.61
CA ASP A 191 3.72 -2.52 -15.92
C ASP A 191 2.89 -1.45 -15.22
N PHE A 192 3.34 -0.98 -14.07
CA PHE A 192 2.58 0.00 -13.28
C PHE A 192 3.46 1.11 -12.71
N SER A 193 2.86 2.28 -12.58
CA SER A 193 3.52 3.44 -12.00
C SER A 193 3.77 3.26 -10.50
N ILE A 194 5.01 3.50 -10.08
CA ILE A 194 5.48 3.42 -8.68
C ILE A 194 5.82 4.78 -8.09
N SER A 195 5.74 5.83 -8.88
CA SER A 195 5.92 7.21 -8.41
C SER A 195 4.68 8.05 -8.74
N ARG A 196 4.62 9.20 -8.12
CA ARG A 196 3.66 10.26 -8.43
C ARG A 196 4.41 11.57 -8.48
N THR A 197 3.91 12.53 -9.26
CA THR A 197 4.40 13.89 -9.17
C THR A 197 4.22 14.37 -7.74
N SER A 198 5.28 14.91 -7.15
CA SER A 198 5.18 15.49 -5.82
C SER A 198 4.18 16.66 -5.89
N ILE A 199 3.15 16.57 -5.10
CA ILE A 199 2.27 17.70 -4.85
C ILE A 199 2.90 18.41 -3.65
N ASP A 200 3.54 19.56 -3.94
CA ASP A 200 4.15 20.42 -2.92
C ASP A 200 3.09 21.06 -2.04
#